data_6dd62e42e7131e33f2560441cd99e06d
#
_entry.id   6dd62e42e7131e33f2560441cd99e06d
#
_cell.length_a   1.000
_cell.length_b   1.000
_cell.length_c   1.000
_cell.angle_alpha   90.00
_cell.angle_beta   90.00
_cell.angle_gamma   90.00
#
_symmetry.space_group_name_H-M   'P 1'
#
loop_
_entity.id
_entity.type
_entity.pdbx_description
1 polymer ?
#
loop_
_entity_poly.entity_id
_entity_poly.type
_entity_poly.pdbx_seq_one_letter_code
_entity_poly.pdbx_strand_id
1 'polypeptide(L)'
;MALGGATSLVRRSIRPITLAAALLVFGAQLFAQGRGGGRGAARGAAPNPRTAAAFDPAGYWVSVVTEDWMYRMVTPPKSKYVGVPMNADARKIADAWDPAKDEAEGNQCKAYGAPALMRIPGRLHISWENDTTLRIDTDAGTQTRLFHFGVTPPKDTDASWQGYSVAQWEYAAPSGGRGAARMGDLKVVTTNLKPGYLRRNGVPYSANAVLNEYYDLHAAPNGDVWLVVTTEVVDPQYLTSPFLTSTHFKKQADSSGWAPEPCTAR
;
A
#
# COMPACT_ATOMS: atom_id res chain seq x y z
N MET A 1 -9.83 -67.17 28.67
CA MET A 1 -10.86 -67.25 27.60
C MET A 1 -10.39 -66.40 26.44
N ALA A 2 -9.95 -67.10 25.41
CA ALA A 2 -9.46 -66.51 24.16
C ALA A 2 -10.57 -66.31 23.16
N LEU A 3 -10.43 -65.32 22.26
CA LEU A 3 -11.01 -65.19 20.91
C LEU A 3 -10.47 -63.85 20.37
N GLY A 4 -9.57 -63.68 19.40
CA GLY A 4 -9.48 -64.38 18.16
C GLY A 4 -10.25 -63.58 17.09
N GLY A 5 -9.59 -62.57 16.43
CA GLY A 5 -10.21 -61.81 15.37
C GLY A 5 -9.12 -61.44 14.32
N ALA A 6 -9.14 -62.21 13.20
CA ALA A 6 -8.16 -62.12 12.12
C ALA A 6 -8.41 -60.88 11.22
N THR A 7 -7.33 -60.17 10.88
CA THR A 7 -7.31 -59.10 9.85
C THR A 7 -6.99 -59.70 8.49
N SER A 8 -7.93 -59.57 7.56
CA SER A 8 -7.84 -59.93 6.15
C SER A 8 -7.11 -58.86 5.35
N LEU A 9 -5.95 -59.22 4.79
CA LEU A 9 -5.17 -58.43 3.83
C LEU A 9 -5.75 -58.63 2.40
N VAL A 10 -6.34 -57.60 1.84
CA VAL A 10 -6.73 -57.56 0.42
C VAL A 10 -5.55 -57.08 -0.40
N ARG A 11 -4.90 -58.01 -1.10
CA ARG A 11 -3.91 -57.69 -2.16
C ARG A 11 -4.67 -57.23 -3.42
N ARG A 12 -4.50 -55.97 -3.82
CA ARG A 12 -4.87 -55.50 -5.15
C ARG A 12 -3.71 -55.70 -6.11
N SER A 13 -3.90 -56.50 -7.13
CA SER A 13 -3.01 -56.75 -8.24
C SER A 13 -3.05 -55.60 -9.23
N ILE A 14 -1.89 -55.00 -9.54
CA ILE A 14 -1.71 -53.98 -10.58
C ILE A 14 -1.40 -54.75 -11.87
N ARG A 15 -2.24 -54.56 -12.90
CA ARG A 15 -2.00 -55.05 -14.26
C ARG A 15 -1.30 -53.94 -15.08
N PRO A 16 -0.23 -54.25 -15.86
CA PRO A 16 0.38 -53.28 -16.73
C PRO A 16 -0.43 -53.03 -17.99
N ILE A 17 -0.68 -51.76 -18.33
CA ILE A 17 -1.26 -51.34 -19.58
C ILE A 17 -0.11 -51.10 -20.56
N THR A 18 -0.06 -51.94 -21.60
CA THR A 18 0.83 -51.74 -22.75
C THR A 18 0.31 -50.64 -23.66
N LEU A 19 1.08 -49.60 -23.84
CA LEU A 19 0.82 -48.50 -24.82
C LEU A 19 1.33 -48.98 -26.20
N ALA A 20 0.46 -49.12 -27.17
CA ALA A 20 0.79 -49.32 -28.58
C ALA A 20 1.00 -47.96 -29.23
N ALA A 21 2.19 -47.70 -29.75
CA ALA A 21 2.52 -46.52 -30.55
C ALA A 21 1.99 -46.68 -31.99
N ALA A 22 1.04 -45.84 -32.38
CA ALA A 22 0.62 -45.72 -33.77
C ALA A 22 1.32 -44.53 -34.43
N LEU A 23 2.26 -44.80 -35.34
CA LEU A 23 2.88 -43.82 -36.22
C LEU A 23 1.87 -43.41 -37.31
N LEU A 24 1.40 -42.17 -37.30
CA LEU A 24 0.68 -41.56 -38.42
C LEU A 24 1.63 -40.59 -39.13
N VAL A 25 2.03 -40.96 -40.30
CA VAL A 25 2.74 -40.11 -41.30
C VAL A 25 1.70 -39.16 -41.90
N PHE A 26 1.79 -37.88 -41.62
CA PHE A 26 1.02 -36.85 -42.33
C PHE A 26 1.93 -36.06 -43.29
N GLY A 27 1.52 -36.11 -44.56
CA GLY A 27 2.24 -35.44 -45.64
C GLY A 27 2.27 -33.93 -45.50
N ALA A 28 3.42 -33.35 -45.88
CA ALA A 28 3.64 -31.91 -45.95
C ALA A 28 2.84 -31.31 -47.12
N GLN A 29 1.88 -30.48 -46.83
CA GLN A 29 1.28 -29.55 -47.78
C GLN A 29 1.96 -28.19 -47.64
N LEU A 30 2.77 -27.85 -48.66
CA LEU A 30 3.31 -26.50 -48.82
C LEU A 30 2.18 -25.55 -49.22
N PHE A 31 1.66 -24.77 -48.26
CA PHE A 31 0.92 -23.55 -48.59
C PHE A 31 1.86 -22.37 -48.56
N ALA A 32 2.07 -21.75 -49.74
CA ALA A 32 2.73 -20.47 -49.89
C ALA A 32 1.92 -19.42 -49.15
N GLN A 33 2.38 -19.01 -47.96
CA GLN A 33 1.81 -17.89 -47.23
C GLN A 33 2.37 -16.59 -47.77
N GLY A 34 1.46 -15.77 -48.35
CA GLY A 34 1.73 -14.41 -48.74
C GLY A 34 2.36 -13.62 -47.60
N ARG A 35 3.43 -12.88 -47.91
CA ARG A 35 4.01 -11.87 -47.04
C ARG A 35 2.99 -10.75 -46.79
N GLY A 36 2.11 -10.95 -45.84
CA GLY A 36 1.41 -9.87 -45.19
C GLY A 36 2.37 -9.19 -44.23
N GLY A 37 2.88 -8.00 -44.61
CA GLY A 37 3.66 -7.17 -43.71
C GLY A 37 2.83 -6.81 -42.46
N GLY A 38 3.03 -7.53 -41.35
CA GLY A 38 2.54 -7.14 -40.06
C GLY A 38 3.21 -5.83 -39.67
N ARG A 39 2.50 -4.71 -39.85
CA ARG A 39 2.81 -3.48 -39.14
C ARG A 39 2.82 -3.83 -37.66
N GLY A 40 4.01 -3.95 -37.08
CA GLY A 40 4.15 -3.99 -35.64
C GLY A 40 3.39 -2.80 -35.10
N ALA A 41 2.30 -3.05 -34.42
CA ALA A 41 1.61 -2.00 -33.66
C ALA A 41 2.67 -1.41 -32.73
N ALA A 42 3.11 -0.19 -33.01
CA ALA A 42 3.93 0.58 -32.10
C ALA A 42 3.17 0.52 -30.76
N ARG A 43 3.80 -0.04 -29.72
CA ARG A 43 3.27 0.06 -28.38
C ARG A 43 3.12 1.56 -28.13
N GLY A 44 1.88 2.05 -28.14
CA GLY A 44 1.58 3.44 -27.82
C GLY A 44 2.27 3.78 -26.52
N ALA A 45 2.82 4.97 -26.42
CA ALA A 45 3.38 5.47 -25.15
C ALA A 45 2.37 5.22 -24.04
N ALA A 46 2.86 4.79 -22.88
CA ALA A 46 1.99 4.61 -21.70
C ALA A 46 1.22 5.92 -21.47
N PRO A 47 -0.08 5.85 -21.17
CA PRO A 47 -0.88 7.04 -20.94
C PRO A 47 -0.26 7.86 -19.82
N ASN A 48 -0.25 9.20 -19.96
CA ASN A 48 0.21 10.12 -18.94
C ASN A 48 -0.63 9.90 -17.65
N PRO A 49 -0.01 9.56 -16.49
CA PRO A 49 -0.71 9.20 -15.27
C PRO A 49 -1.66 10.28 -14.76
N ARG A 50 -1.31 11.55 -14.93
CA ARG A 50 -2.15 12.68 -14.53
C ARG A 50 -3.42 12.78 -15.38
N THR A 51 -3.31 12.65 -16.69
CA THR A 51 -4.48 12.70 -17.59
C THR A 51 -5.29 11.41 -17.61
N ALA A 52 -4.66 10.30 -17.22
CA ALA A 52 -5.31 9.00 -17.08
C ALA A 52 -5.90 8.77 -15.68
N ALA A 53 -5.77 9.72 -14.76
CA ALA A 53 -6.24 9.57 -13.39
C ALA A 53 -7.70 9.13 -13.31
N ALA A 54 -8.00 8.19 -12.40
CA ALA A 54 -9.37 7.75 -12.12
C ALA A 54 -10.19 8.86 -11.44
N PHE A 55 -9.51 9.70 -10.68
CA PHE A 55 -10.05 10.91 -10.04
C PHE A 55 -8.93 11.94 -9.84
N ASP A 56 -9.28 13.19 -9.56
CA ASP A 56 -8.29 14.23 -9.22
C ASP A 56 -8.20 14.39 -7.69
N PRO A 57 -7.11 13.91 -7.06
CA PRO A 57 -6.89 14.06 -5.63
C PRO A 57 -6.41 15.46 -5.22
N ALA A 58 -6.06 16.33 -6.17
CA ALA A 58 -5.44 17.62 -5.90
C ALA A 58 -6.33 18.53 -5.03
N GLY A 59 -5.70 19.29 -4.15
CA GLY A 59 -6.33 20.25 -3.26
C GLY A 59 -5.96 20.05 -1.79
N TYR A 60 -6.69 20.75 -0.92
CA TYR A 60 -6.51 20.71 0.53
C TYR A 60 -7.53 19.78 1.16
N TRP A 61 -7.08 19.04 2.15
CA TRP A 61 -7.85 18.02 2.85
C TRP A 61 -7.62 18.14 4.36
N VAL A 62 -8.66 17.92 5.16
CA VAL A 62 -8.54 17.86 6.63
C VAL A 62 -8.92 16.47 7.13
N SER A 63 -8.15 15.92 8.04
CA SER A 63 -8.47 14.64 8.65
C SER A 63 -9.76 14.72 9.48
N VAL A 64 -10.62 13.73 9.33
CA VAL A 64 -11.80 13.52 10.17
C VAL A 64 -11.59 12.22 10.93
N VAL A 65 -11.29 12.32 12.22
CA VAL A 65 -10.92 11.18 13.04
C VAL A 65 -12.19 10.54 13.61
N THR A 66 -12.63 9.46 12.97
CA THR A 66 -13.81 8.68 13.39
C THR A 66 -13.42 7.31 13.96
N GLU A 67 -12.24 6.82 13.62
CA GLU A 67 -11.69 5.53 14.04
C GLU A 67 -10.43 5.71 14.89
N ASP A 68 -10.19 4.81 15.81
CA ASP A 68 -9.01 4.78 16.69
C ASP A 68 -8.72 6.14 17.39
N TRP A 69 -9.73 6.98 17.59
CA TRP A 69 -9.56 8.36 18.08
C TRP A 69 -8.73 8.45 19.37
N MET A 70 -8.87 7.49 20.30
CA MET A 70 -8.09 7.39 21.53
C MET A 70 -6.58 7.24 21.29
N TYR A 71 -6.18 6.71 20.12
CA TYR A 71 -4.79 6.44 19.77
C TYR A 71 -4.25 7.38 18.69
N ARG A 72 -5.12 8.24 18.12
CA ARG A 72 -4.77 9.20 17.08
C ARG A 72 -4.75 10.63 17.62
N MET A 73 -5.77 11.04 18.38
CA MET A 73 -5.91 12.40 18.91
C MET A 73 -4.94 12.69 20.05
N VAL A 74 -4.57 11.68 20.82
CA VAL A 74 -3.65 11.79 21.95
C VAL A 74 -2.56 10.73 21.80
N THR A 75 -1.30 11.06 22.13
CA THR A 75 -0.24 10.05 22.21
C THR A 75 -0.59 9.03 23.28
N PRO A 76 -0.76 7.75 22.94
CA PRO A 76 -1.10 6.73 23.93
C PRO A 76 0.08 6.53 24.89
N PRO A 77 -0.17 6.17 26.15
CA PRO A 77 0.89 5.81 27.07
C PRO A 77 1.62 4.52 26.60
N LYS A 78 2.82 4.30 27.13
CA LYS A 78 3.54 3.02 26.98
C LYS A 78 2.63 1.86 27.37
N SER A 79 2.85 0.68 26.81
CA SER A 79 2.06 -0.54 27.00
C SER A 79 0.63 -0.53 26.43
N LYS A 80 0.14 0.58 25.89
CA LYS A 80 -1.18 0.66 25.24
C LYS A 80 -1.04 0.45 23.71
N TYR A 81 -0.93 -0.82 23.32
CA TYR A 81 -0.70 -1.22 21.92
C TYR A 81 -1.87 -1.97 21.29
N VAL A 82 -3.06 -1.81 21.84
CA VAL A 82 -4.27 -2.50 21.37
C VAL A 82 -4.47 -2.31 19.86
N GLY A 83 -4.79 -3.39 19.16
CA GLY A 83 -5.05 -3.38 17.72
C GLY A 83 -3.80 -3.40 16.82
N VAL A 84 -2.58 -3.37 17.38
CA VAL A 84 -1.36 -3.59 16.59
C VAL A 84 -0.86 -5.02 16.78
N PRO A 85 -0.71 -5.81 15.69
CA PRO A 85 -0.32 -7.22 15.77
C PRO A 85 1.21 -7.37 15.96
N MET A 86 1.76 -6.83 17.05
CA MET A 86 3.19 -6.88 17.36
C MET A 86 3.63 -8.26 17.84
N ASN A 87 4.82 -8.69 17.41
CA ASN A 87 5.53 -9.80 18.02
C ASN A 87 6.25 -9.37 19.33
N ALA A 88 6.93 -10.31 19.97
CA ALA A 88 7.60 -10.07 21.25
C ALA A 88 8.76 -9.05 21.14
N ASP A 89 9.48 -9.03 20.02
CA ASP A 89 10.62 -8.13 19.84
C ASP A 89 10.16 -6.69 19.57
N ALA A 90 9.11 -6.50 18.78
CA ALA A 90 8.46 -5.19 18.62
C ALA A 90 7.95 -4.64 19.96
N ARG A 91 7.37 -5.50 20.80
CA ARG A 91 6.91 -5.12 22.14
C ARG A 91 8.04 -4.64 23.04
N LYS A 92 9.19 -5.35 23.05
CA LYS A 92 10.37 -4.91 23.81
C LYS A 92 10.84 -3.52 23.38
N ILE A 93 10.86 -3.24 22.08
CA ILE A 93 11.25 -1.94 21.53
C ILE A 93 10.25 -0.85 21.96
N ALA A 94 8.95 -1.12 21.83
CA ALA A 94 7.91 -0.19 22.23
C ALA A 94 7.92 0.10 23.75
N ASP A 95 8.18 -0.91 24.58
CA ASP A 95 8.29 -0.75 26.03
C ASP A 95 9.55 0.04 26.43
N ALA A 96 10.61 -0.01 25.62
CA ALA A 96 11.85 0.76 25.81
C ALA A 96 11.77 2.18 25.23
N TRP A 97 10.70 2.54 24.52
CA TRP A 97 10.56 3.86 23.89
C TRP A 97 10.76 5.01 24.88
N ASP A 98 11.60 5.97 24.50
CA ASP A 98 11.89 7.18 25.26
C ASP A 98 11.84 8.39 24.32
N PRO A 99 10.79 9.22 24.39
CA PRO A 99 10.67 10.38 23.52
C PRO A 99 11.75 11.46 23.78
N ALA A 100 12.24 11.58 25.00
CA ALA A 100 13.31 12.54 25.29
C ALA A 100 14.64 12.13 24.63
N LYS A 101 14.90 10.82 24.56
CA LYS A 101 16.05 10.28 23.81
C LYS A 101 15.89 10.50 22.31
N ASP A 102 14.71 10.26 21.76
CA ASP A 102 14.45 10.49 20.33
C ASP A 102 14.63 11.99 19.97
N GLU A 103 14.19 12.90 20.82
CA GLU A 103 14.41 14.35 20.62
C GLU A 103 15.89 14.73 20.69
N ALA A 104 16.62 14.24 21.68
CA ALA A 104 18.04 14.51 21.86
C ALA A 104 18.91 14.00 20.68
N GLU A 105 18.47 12.92 20.04
CA GLU A 105 19.11 12.31 18.87
C GLU A 105 18.64 12.89 17.53
N GLY A 106 17.74 13.87 17.50
CA GLY A 106 17.14 14.41 16.27
C GLY A 106 16.17 13.46 15.58
N ASN A 107 15.59 12.51 16.32
CA ASN A 107 14.73 11.45 15.83
C ASN A 107 13.23 11.72 16.07
N GLN A 108 12.84 12.94 16.38
CA GLN A 108 11.46 13.34 16.68
C GLN A 108 10.47 13.03 15.55
N CYS A 109 10.96 12.87 14.31
CA CYS A 109 10.11 12.52 13.15
C CYS A 109 9.90 11.01 12.95
N LYS A 110 10.40 10.13 13.80
CA LYS A 110 10.22 8.67 13.66
C LYS A 110 8.76 8.22 13.54
N ALA A 111 7.83 8.91 14.21
CA ALA A 111 6.40 8.62 14.16
C ALA A 111 5.66 9.33 13.02
N TYR A 112 6.38 10.12 12.21
CA TYR A 112 5.86 10.82 11.03
C TYR A 112 6.33 10.18 9.72
N GLY A 113 6.85 8.97 9.77
CA GLY A 113 7.20 8.19 8.59
C GLY A 113 5.95 7.75 7.82
N ALA A 114 6.13 7.40 6.54
CA ALA A 114 5.03 7.00 5.65
C ALA A 114 4.07 5.97 6.28
N PRO A 115 4.52 4.92 7.01
CA PRO A 115 3.63 3.94 7.60
C PRO A 115 2.69 4.47 8.71
N ALA A 116 2.97 5.66 9.26
CA ALA A 116 2.17 6.28 10.32
C ALA A 116 1.48 7.57 9.87
N LEU A 117 2.01 8.24 8.85
CA LEU A 117 1.72 9.63 8.54
C LEU A 117 0.23 9.91 8.30
N MET A 118 -0.47 9.05 7.55
CA MET A 118 -1.91 9.23 7.27
C MET A 118 -2.79 9.08 8.52
N ARG A 119 -2.25 8.54 9.61
CA ARG A 119 -2.97 8.40 10.89
C ARG A 119 -2.85 9.63 11.78
N ILE A 120 -1.88 10.50 11.54
CA ILE A 120 -1.68 11.73 12.32
C ILE A 120 -2.76 12.73 11.93
N PRO A 121 -3.56 13.23 12.90
CA PRO A 121 -4.54 14.26 12.62
C PRO A 121 -3.87 15.53 12.11
N GLY A 122 -4.40 16.07 11.03
CA GLY A 122 -3.84 17.27 10.38
C GLY A 122 -4.46 17.47 9.00
N ARG A 123 -3.80 18.26 8.19
CA ARG A 123 -4.20 18.56 6.81
C ARG A 123 -3.20 18.02 5.82
N LEU A 124 -3.72 17.69 4.63
CA LEU A 124 -2.92 17.34 3.46
C LEU A 124 -3.09 18.43 2.41
N HIS A 125 -2.01 18.75 1.72
CA HIS A 125 -2.03 19.45 0.45
C HIS A 125 -1.52 18.50 -0.62
N ILE A 126 -2.39 18.10 -1.54
CA ILE A 126 -2.07 17.18 -2.63
C ILE A 126 -1.98 17.99 -3.92
N SER A 127 -0.89 17.83 -4.66
CA SER A 127 -0.66 18.54 -5.92
C SER A 127 0.14 17.68 -6.88
N TRP A 128 0.00 17.95 -8.18
CA TRP A 128 0.87 17.36 -9.18
C TRP A 128 2.16 18.18 -9.30
N GLU A 129 3.30 17.59 -8.96
CA GLU A 129 4.61 18.22 -9.16
C GLU A 129 4.97 18.24 -10.65
N ASN A 130 4.59 17.18 -11.36
CA ASN A 130 4.68 17.04 -12.81
C ASN A 130 3.68 15.96 -13.28
N ASP A 131 3.73 15.61 -14.56
CA ASP A 131 2.78 14.64 -15.16
C ASP A 131 2.90 13.21 -14.63
N THR A 132 3.98 12.87 -13.96
CA THR A 132 4.28 11.52 -13.46
C THR A 132 4.57 11.47 -11.96
N THR A 133 4.46 12.58 -11.25
CA THR A 133 4.73 12.65 -9.82
C THR A 133 3.62 13.44 -9.10
N LEU A 134 2.92 12.74 -8.20
CA LEU A 134 1.97 13.35 -7.27
C LEU A 134 2.70 13.64 -5.96
N ARG A 135 2.52 14.85 -5.43
CA ARG A 135 3.10 15.33 -4.17
C ARG A 135 2.03 15.42 -3.11
N ILE A 136 2.34 14.93 -1.91
CA ILE A 136 1.53 15.12 -0.71
C ILE A 136 2.38 15.81 0.34
N ASP A 137 1.98 17.02 0.72
CA ASP A 137 2.52 17.72 1.88
C ASP A 137 1.56 17.56 3.06
N THR A 138 2.09 17.48 4.28
CA THR A 138 1.31 17.47 5.52
C THR A 138 1.67 18.67 6.38
N ASP A 139 0.69 19.30 7.02
CA ASP A 139 0.94 20.36 8.00
C ASP A 139 1.47 19.76 9.31
N ALA A 140 0.90 18.67 9.79
CA ALA A 140 1.40 17.94 10.95
C ALA A 140 2.76 17.28 10.65
N GLY A 141 3.78 17.68 11.36
CA GLY A 141 5.14 17.20 11.19
C GLY A 141 5.88 17.78 9.98
N THR A 142 5.22 18.61 9.16
CA THR A 142 5.80 19.24 7.94
C THR A 142 6.53 18.23 7.06
N GLN A 143 5.82 17.17 6.64
CA GLN A 143 6.36 16.11 5.81
C GLN A 143 5.94 16.27 4.36
N THR A 144 6.80 15.77 3.45
CA THR A 144 6.50 15.67 2.01
C THR A 144 6.68 14.24 1.56
N ARG A 145 5.71 13.73 0.78
CA ARG A 145 5.80 12.44 0.08
C ARG A 145 5.64 12.66 -1.42
N LEU A 146 6.42 11.91 -2.20
CA LEU A 146 6.35 11.92 -3.66
C LEU A 146 5.92 10.53 -4.14
N PHE A 147 4.84 10.48 -4.91
CA PHE A 147 4.32 9.27 -5.52
C PHE A 147 4.69 9.23 -6.99
N HIS A 148 5.56 8.31 -7.36
CA HIS A 148 6.14 8.20 -8.69
C HIS A 148 5.39 7.17 -9.53
N PHE A 149 4.90 7.58 -10.69
CA PHE A 149 4.20 6.70 -11.62
C PHE A 149 5.13 6.17 -12.71
N GLY A 150 4.90 4.90 -13.10
CA GLY A 150 5.58 4.30 -14.26
C GLY A 150 7.07 4.05 -14.07
N VAL A 151 7.55 4.02 -12.84
CA VAL A 151 8.96 3.84 -12.50
C VAL A 151 9.18 2.59 -11.64
N THR A 152 10.42 2.12 -11.63
CA THR A 152 10.90 1.13 -10.66
C THR A 152 11.71 1.86 -9.58
N PRO A 153 11.63 1.46 -8.30
CA PRO A 153 12.47 2.06 -7.26
C PRO A 153 13.94 2.01 -7.64
N PRO A 154 14.68 3.12 -7.49
CA PRO A 154 16.12 3.11 -7.73
C PRO A 154 16.82 2.18 -6.73
N LYS A 155 17.90 1.52 -7.17
CA LYS A 155 18.62 0.55 -6.32
C LYS A 155 19.46 1.20 -5.21
N ASP A 156 19.94 2.40 -5.44
CA ASP A 156 20.94 3.10 -4.62
C ASP A 156 20.38 4.37 -3.97
N THR A 157 19.10 4.38 -3.60
CA THR A 157 18.50 5.51 -2.89
C THR A 157 18.66 5.33 -1.38
N ASP A 158 19.07 6.37 -0.68
CA ASP A 158 19.15 6.38 0.77
C ASP A 158 17.77 6.15 1.38
N ALA A 159 17.73 5.30 2.42
CA ALA A 159 16.51 5.06 3.16
C ALA A 159 16.05 6.34 3.88
N SER A 160 14.76 6.63 3.83
CA SER A 160 14.15 7.76 4.53
C SER A 160 12.90 7.31 5.30
N TRP A 161 12.40 8.14 6.21
CA TRP A 161 11.12 7.82 6.87
C TRP A 161 9.94 7.84 5.91
N GLN A 162 10.04 8.58 4.79
CA GLN A 162 9.01 8.60 3.75
C GLN A 162 9.20 7.48 2.71
N GLY A 163 10.39 6.84 2.69
CA GLY A 163 10.73 5.79 1.75
C GLY A 163 10.69 6.25 0.29
N TYR A 164 10.51 5.30 -0.61
CA TYR A 164 10.29 5.53 -2.03
C TYR A 164 8.93 4.94 -2.42
N SER A 165 8.03 5.79 -2.92
CA SER A 165 6.64 5.42 -3.22
C SER A 165 6.42 5.30 -4.73
N VAL A 166 6.02 4.10 -5.18
CA VAL A 166 5.59 3.83 -6.56
C VAL A 166 4.08 3.79 -6.61
N ALA A 167 3.51 4.57 -7.52
CA ALA A 167 2.07 4.75 -7.66
C ALA A 167 1.55 4.17 -8.97
N GLN A 168 0.33 3.67 -8.95
CA GLN A 168 -0.41 3.24 -10.13
C GLN A 168 -1.91 3.48 -9.94
N TRP A 169 -2.61 3.76 -11.03
CA TRP A 169 -4.06 3.75 -11.05
C TRP A 169 -4.55 2.31 -11.25
N GLU A 170 -5.40 1.81 -10.35
CA GLU A 170 -6.13 0.55 -10.52
C GLU A 170 -7.56 0.89 -10.93
N TYR A 171 -7.99 0.41 -12.10
CA TYR A 171 -9.32 0.72 -12.61
C TYR A 171 -10.27 -0.44 -12.38
N ALA A 172 -11.49 -0.12 -11.94
CA ALA A 172 -12.57 -1.09 -11.92
C ALA A 172 -12.87 -1.59 -13.33
N ALA A 173 -13.33 -2.85 -13.43
CA ALA A 173 -13.80 -3.36 -14.70
C ALA A 173 -14.92 -2.45 -15.26
N PRO A 174 -14.93 -2.16 -16.58
CA PRO A 174 -15.95 -1.31 -17.16
C PRO A 174 -17.35 -1.87 -16.88
N SER A 175 -18.11 -1.18 -16.06
CA SER A 175 -19.51 -1.57 -15.74
C SER A 175 -20.54 -0.81 -16.56
N GLY A 176 -20.12 -0.02 -17.54
CA GLY A 176 -20.96 0.83 -18.37
C GLY A 176 -20.58 0.82 -19.86
N GLY A 177 -21.45 1.36 -20.71
CA GLY A 177 -21.23 1.51 -22.14
C GLY A 177 -20.08 2.48 -22.47
N ARG A 178 -19.80 2.64 -23.77
CA ARG A 178 -18.76 3.52 -24.30
C ARG A 178 -18.95 4.94 -23.75
N GLY A 179 -17.97 5.45 -22.98
CA GLY A 179 -18.02 6.78 -22.36
C GLY A 179 -18.34 6.79 -20.86
N ALA A 180 -18.53 5.64 -20.20
CA ALA A 180 -18.63 5.59 -18.75
C ALA A 180 -17.34 6.14 -18.10
N ALA A 181 -17.50 6.91 -17.02
CA ALA A 181 -16.37 7.38 -16.23
C ALA A 181 -15.54 6.20 -15.72
N ARG A 182 -14.22 6.33 -15.81
CA ARG A 182 -13.30 5.34 -15.22
C ARG A 182 -13.42 5.45 -13.70
N MET A 183 -13.92 4.40 -13.07
CA MET A 183 -13.84 4.26 -11.62
C MET A 183 -12.56 3.51 -11.28
N GLY A 184 -11.91 3.86 -10.18
CA GLY A 184 -10.69 3.19 -9.77
C GLY A 184 -10.04 3.90 -8.59
N ASP A 185 -8.99 3.28 -8.09
CA ASP A 185 -8.26 3.70 -6.91
C ASP A 185 -6.84 4.09 -7.27
N LEU A 186 -6.22 4.92 -6.45
CA LEU A 186 -4.79 5.15 -6.50
C LEU A 186 -4.11 4.17 -5.54
N LYS A 187 -3.39 3.20 -6.07
CA LYS A 187 -2.55 2.30 -5.28
C LYS A 187 -1.13 2.83 -5.21
N VAL A 188 -0.56 2.81 -4.00
CA VAL A 188 0.81 3.23 -3.74
C VAL A 188 1.54 2.15 -2.94
N VAL A 189 2.72 1.77 -3.40
CA VAL A 189 3.61 0.84 -2.70
C VAL A 189 4.86 1.60 -2.29
N THR A 190 5.12 1.67 -0.98
CA THR A 190 6.30 2.35 -0.44
C THR A 190 7.26 1.34 0.18
N THR A 191 8.51 1.44 -0.21
CA THR A 191 9.65 0.64 0.26
C THR A 191 10.81 1.54 0.62
N ASN A 192 11.98 0.99 0.93
CA ASN A 192 13.19 1.73 1.27
C ASN A 192 13.00 2.67 2.46
N LEU A 193 12.33 2.15 3.49
CA LEU A 193 11.99 2.87 4.70
C LEU A 193 13.15 2.87 5.70
N LYS A 194 13.41 4.02 6.33
CA LYS A 194 14.20 4.09 7.56
C LYS A 194 13.32 3.63 8.72
N PRO A 195 13.83 2.80 9.67
CA PRO A 195 13.04 2.36 10.81
C PRO A 195 12.40 3.50 11.59
N GLY A 196 11.15 3.32 11.98
CA GLY A 196 10.37 4.34 12.66
C GLY A 196 9.26 3.75 13.52
N TYR A 197 8.20 4.53 13.76
CA TYR A 197 7.08 4.10 14.59
C TYR A 197 5.75 4.15 13.83
N LEU A 198 4.92 3.12 14.01
CA LEU A 198 3.53 3.05 13.51
C LEU A 198 2.57 3.88 14.36
N ARG A 199 2.94 4.16 15.61
CA ARG A 199 2.21 4.98 16.56
C ARG A 199 3.17 5.84 17.36
N ARG A 200 2.71 6.99 17.81
CA ARG A 200 3.49 7.98 18.57
C ARG A 200 3.95 7.51 19.95
N ASN A 201 3.62 6.30 20.36
CA ASN A 201 4.08 5.68 21.60
C ASN A 201 5.14 4.59 21.38
N GLY A 202 5.92 4.70 20.31
CA GLY A 202 7.10 3.86 20.08
C GLY A 202 6.82 2.49 19.48
N VAL A 203 5.62 2.21 18.98
CA VAL A 203 5.31 0.96 18.25
C VAL A 203 6.14 0.91 16.97
N PRO A 204 7.15 0.01 16.82
CA PRO A 204 8.10 0.10 15.74
C PRO A 204 7.60 -0.47 14.42
N TYR A 205 8.21 0.00 13.32
CA TYR A 205 8.35 -0.73 12.06
C TYR A 205 9.83 -0.78 11.66
N SER A 206 10.20 -1.80 10.90
CA SER A 206 11.58 -2.05 10.48
C SER A 206 11.90 -1.43 9.11
N ALA A 207 13.18 -1.49 8.71
CA ALA A 207 13.60 -1.13 7.36
C ALA A 207 13.06 -2.08 6.28
N ASN A 208 12.60 -3.29 6.67
CA ASN A 208 12.03 -4.28 5.78
C ASN A 208 10.49 -4.13 5.62
N ALA A 209 9.91 -3.13 6.27
CA ALA A 209 8.49 -2.86 6.14
C ALA A 209 8.13 -2.47 4.70
N VAL A 210 7.01 -2.98 4.22
CA VAL A 210 6.37 -2.58 2.97
C VAL A 210 5.04 -1.94 3.32
N LEU A 211 4.81 -0.75 2.80
CA LEU A 211 3.56 -0.03 2.98
C LEU A 211 2.77 -0.09 1.67
N ASN A 212 1.57 -0.64 1.72
CA ASN A 212 0.58 -0.57 0.65
C ASN A 212 -0.50 0.42 1.05
N GLU A 213 -0.85 1.34 0.17
CA GLU A 213 -1.90 2.32 0.40
C GLU A 213 -2.84 2.36 -0.78
N TYR A 214 -4.13 2.52 -0.50
CA TYR A 214 -5.20 2.66 -1.47
C TYR A 214 -5.94 3.95 -1.15
N TYR A 215 -6.00 4.85 -2.13
CA TYR A 215 -6.65 6.14 -2.02
C TYR A 215 -7.93 6.10 -2.85
N ASP A 216 -9.07 6.28 -2.18
CA ASP A 216 -10.40 6.27 -2.77
C ASP A 216 -11.06 7.63 -2.60
N LEU A 217 -11.72 8.12 -3.65
CA LEU A 217 -12.42 9.39 -3.60
C LEU A 217 -13.93 9.17 -3.69
N HIS A 218 -14.66 9.71 -2.73
CA HIS A 218 -16.11 9.58 -2.62
C HIS A 218 -16.79 10.94 -2.54
N ALA A 219 -17.77 11.17 -3.41
CA ALA A 219 -18.69 12.31 -3.30
C ALA A 219 -19.92 11.92 -2.48
N ALA A 220 -20.22 12.68 -1.43
CA ALA A 220 -21.40 12.46 -0.61
C ALA A 220 -22.60 13.28 -1.15
N PRO A 221 -23.87 12.84 -0.88
CA PRO A 221 -25.06 13.53 -1.38
C PRO A 221 -25.21 14.98 -0.91
N ASN A 222 -24.58 15.34 0.22
CA ASN A 222 -24.56 16.71 0.76
C ASN A 222 -23.52 17.63 0.09
N GLY A 223 -22.82 17.17 -0.95
CA GLY A 223 -21.77 17.89 -1.65
C GLY A 223 -20.37 17.77 -1.04
N ASP A 224 -20.22 17.09 0.10
CA ASP A 224 -18.90 16.82 0.66
C ASP A 224 -18.14 15.84 -0.22
N VAL A 225 -16.82 16.05 -0.32
CA VAL A 225 -15.90 15.12 -1.00
C VAL A 225 -14.94 14.54 0.03
N TRP A 226 -14.87 13.23 0.04
CA TRP A 226 -14.07 12.46 0.98
C TRP A 226 -12.95 11.72 0.26
N LEU A 227 -11.76 11.76 0.85
CA LEU A 227 -10.63 10.91 0.50
C LEU A 227 -10.46 9.88 1.62
N VAL A 228 -10.63 8.62 1.28
CA VAL A 228 -10.40 7.49 2.19
C VAL A 228 -9.07 6.88 1.84
N VAL A 229 -8.21 6.70 2.84
CA VAL A 229 -6.89 6.09 2.67
C VAL A 229 -6.84 4.80 3.48
N THR A 230 -6.88 3.67 2.79
CA THR A 230 -6.64 2.36 3.40
C THR A 230 -5.16 2.06 3.37
N THR A 231 -4.59 1.77 4.52
CA THR A 231 -3.16 1.54 4.71
C THR A 231 -2.93 0.13 5.22
N GLU A 232 -2.05 -0.62 4.58
CA GLU A 232 -1.57 -1.93 5.00
C GLU A 232 -0.05 -1.89 5.19
N VAL A 233 0.40 -2.12 6.42
CA VAL A 233 1.83 -2.26 6.73
C VAL A 233 2.16 -3.74 6.90
N VAL A 234 3.02 -4.25 6.03
CA VAL A 234 3.57 -5.62 6.10
C VAL A 234 5.00 -5.51 6.61
N ASP A 235 5.25 -6.02 7.80
CA ASP A 235 6.59 -6.02 8.40
C ASP A 235 6.86 -7.36 9.11
N PRO A 236 7.45 -8.34 8.40
CA PRO A 236 7.68 -9.66 8.97
C PRO A 236 8.68 -9.68 10.13
N GLN A 237 9.43 -8.60 10.35
CA GLN A 237 10.37 -8.48 11.47
C GLN A 237 9.65 -8.15 12.79
N TYR A 238 8.58 -7.33 12.76
CA TYR A 238 7.94 -6.81 13.96
C TYR A 238 6.44 -7.13 14.08
N LEU A 239 5.78 -7.49 12.97
CA LEU A 239 4.35 -7.77 12.96
C LEU A 239 4.07 -9.25 12.71
N THR A 240 3.09 -9.81 13.42
CA THR A 240 2.62 -11.19 13.25
C THR A 240 1.61 -11.35 12.13
N SER A 241 1.01 -10.24 11.69
CA SER A 241 0.12 -10.11 10.54
C SER A 241 0.16 -8.67 10.02
N PRO A 242 -0.31 -8.37 8.80
CA PRO A 242 -0.41 -7.01 8.32
C PRO A 242 -1.19 -6.10 9.28
N PHE A 243 -0.69 -4.88 9.47
CA PHE A 243 -1.40 -3.84 10.24
C PHE A 243 -2.22 -2.99 9.27
N LEU A 244 -3.54 -3.16 9.33
CA LEU A 244 -4.50 -2.49 8.49
C LEU A 244 -5.14 -1.32 9.22
N THR A 245 -5.23 -0.17 8.54
CA THR A 245 -5.94 1.01 9.03
C THR A 245 -6.66 1.69 7.88
N SER A 246 -7.72 2.44 8.20
CA SER A 246 -8.40 3.33 7.27
C SER A 246 -8.48 4.71 7.90
N THR A 247 -8.21 5.74 7.11
CA THR A 247 -8.25 7.14 7.55
C THR A 247 -9.06 7.97 6.57
N HIS A 248 -9.76 8.98 7.09
CA HIS A 248 -10.70 9.77 6.32
C HIS A 248 -10.29 11.22 6.30
N PHE A 249 -10.35 11.83 5.12
CA PHE A 249 -10.09 13.24 4.91
C PHE A 249 -11.26 13.87 4.17
N LYS A 250 -11.66 15.06 4.61
CA LYS A 250 -12.68 15.87 3.95
C LYS A 250 -12.03 16.98 3.15
N LYS A 251 -12.44 17.16 1.89
CA LYS A 251 -11.95 18.23 1.03
C LYS A 251 -12.24 19.59 1.62
N GLN A 252 -11.26 20.48 1.55
CA GLN A 252 -11.36 21.87 1.96
C GLN A 252 -11.44 22.76 0.71
N ALA A 253 -12.10 23.92 0.85
CA ALA A 253 -12.23 24.87 -0.25
C ALA A 253 -10.89 25.47 -0.66
N ASP A 254 -10.01 25.72 0.32
CA ASP A 254 -8.74 26.41 0.16
C ASP A 254 -7.74 26.06 1.26
N SER A 255 -6.65 26.83 1.32
CA SER A 255 -5.56 26.69 2.29
C SER A 255 -5.79 27.38 3.63
N SER A 256 -6.93 28.00 3.90
CA SER A 256 -7.15 28.88 5.08
C SER A 256 -6.90 28.21 6.43
N GLY A 257 -7.04 26.89 6.50
CA GLY A 257 -6.75 26.10 7.69
C GLY A 257 -5.36 25.50 7.74
N TRP A 258 -4.49 25.73 6.75
CA TRP A 258 -3.15 25.15 6.70
C TRP A 258 -2.26 25.76 7.78
N ALA A 259 -1.73 24.92 8.68
CA ALA A 259 -0.95 25.33 9.84
C ALA A 259 0.22 24.36 10.05
N PRO A 260 1.36 24.54 9.35
CA PRO A 260 2.50 23.64 9.48
C PRO A 260 3.10 23.66 10.89
N GLU A 261 3.25 22.46 11.46
CA GLU A 261 3.88 22.25 12.76
C GLU A 261 5.05 21.26 12.61
N PRO A 262 6.15 21.44 13.34
CA PRO A 262 7.28 20.51 13.29
C PRO A 262 6.91 19.15 13.89
N CYS A 263 7.74 18.13 13.61
CA CYS A 263 7.66 16.86 14.30
C CYS A 263 7.92 17.02 15.80
N THR A 264 7.21 16.21 16.59
CA THR A 264 7.50 16.04 18.02
C THR A 264 7.59 14.56 18.34
N ALA A 265 8.44 14.16 19.26
CA ALA A 265 8.56 12.76 19.67
C ALA A 265 7.38 12.29 20.55
N ARG A 266 6.43 13.17 20.87
CA ARG A 266 5.25 12.91 21.71
C ARG A 266 3.93 13.15 20.97
#